data_f5850fbd95e812dd1bc03a5e87c4a98c
#
_entry.id   f5850fbd95e812dd1bc03a5e87c4a98c
#
_cell.length_a   1.000
_cell.length_b   1.000
_cell.length_c   1.000
_cell.angle_alpha   90.00
_cell.angle_beta   90.00
_cell.angle_gamma   90.00
#
_symmetry.space_group_name_H-M   'P 1'
#
loop_
_entity.id
_entity.type
_entity.pdbx_description
1 polymer ?
#
loop_
_entity_poly.entity_id
_entity_poly.type
_entity_poly.pdbx_seq_one_letter_code
_entity_poly.pdbx_strand_id
1 'polypeptide(L)'
;MTTPAPARASRLESIALGALIVLIVGVLVVPALASDPLRIDDVLARRLVAPFSRDAHGTFHLFGTDRFGRDLFARMMLAGRLSLFVGLVGAGLSGLLGTIVGSLAGWRGGLADRVAMAIADILLALPRLVLLLVGVALWTPGLTTILVVLVSTGWMGIARLMRAEVITVRHRPYVPAAEALGADGMRLLFRHVLPNAIGPAIVATTLGVGNAILLESGLSFLGLGIQPPAPSWGNMIAGGRDLLVVAPWVALAPGVALVLTVLATTLLGDALRDRLAGD
;
A
#
# COMPACT_ATOMS: atom_id res chain seq x y z
N MET A 1 34.81 10.98 1.82
CA MET A 1 34.50 11.68 0.54
C MET A 1 33.09 11.27 0.15
N THR A 2 32.09 12.06 0.51
CA THR A 2 30.69 11.84 0.16
C THR A 2 30.46 12.40 -1.24
N THR A 3 30.29 11.54 -2.24
CA THR A 3 29.79 11.98 -3.54
C THR A 3 28.39 12.53 -3.35
N PRO A 4 28.11 13.78 -3.76
CA PRO A 4 26.76 14.32 -3.66
C PRO A 4 25.84 13.46 -4.54
N ALA A 5 24.70 13.06 -3.96
CA ALA A 5 23.66 12.34 -4.70
C ALA A 5 23.35 13.10 -6.01
N PRO A 6 23.27 12.42 -7.16
CA PRO A 6 23.11 13.10 -8.43
C PRO A 6 21.81 13.92 -8.42
N ALA A 7 21.90 15.18 -8.83
CA ALA A 7 20.79 16.16 -8.84
C ALA A 7 19.50 15.66 -9.57
N ARG A 8 19.60 14.57 -10.33
CA ARG A 8 18.47 13.88 -10.97
C ARG A 8 17.63 13.07 -9.98
N ALA A 9 18.23 12.42 -8.98
CA ALA A 9 17.48 11.64 -7.98
C ALA A 9 16.58 12.57 -7.15
N SER A 10 17.12 13.70 -6.66
CA SER A 10 16.35 14.68 -5.88
C SER A 10 15.18 15.31 -6.65
N ARG A 11 15.30 15.49 -7.98
CA ARG A 11 14.20 15.98 -8.83
C ARG A 11 13.09 14.94 -9.00
N LEU A 12 13.42 13.67 -9.23
CA LEU A 12 12.44 12.59 -9.36
C LEU A 12 11.67 12.38 -8.05
N GLU A 13 12.36 12.43 -6.91
CA GLU A 13 11.75 12.38 -5.59
C GLU A 13 10.74 13.53 -5.38
N SER A 14 11.13 14.76 -5.73
CA SER A 14 10.26 15.92 -5.59
C SER A 14 9.03 15.84 -6.51
N ILE A 15 9.19 15.33 -7.73
CA ILE A 15 8.08 15.09 -8.67
C ILE A 15 7.15 13.99 -8.12
N ALA A 16 7.71 12.88 -7.62
CA ALA A 16 6.93 11.78 -7.06
C ALA A 16 6.13 12.23 -5.82
N LEU A 17 6.76 12.99 -4.93
CA LEU A 17 6.10 13.57 -3.77
C LEU A 17 4.99 14.55 -4.18
N GLY A 18 5.27 15.44 -5.13
CA GLY A 18 4.28 16.37 -5.68
C GLY A 18 3.09 15.66 -6.31
N ALA A 19 3.35 14.65 -7.13
CA ALA A 19 2.30 13.83 -7.75
C ALA A 19 1.44 13.10 -6.71
N LEU A 20 2.07 12.54 -5.67
CA LEU A 20 1.35 11.86 -4.60
C LEU A 20 0.49 12.85 -3.78
N ILE A 21 1.01 14.03 -3.47
CA ILE A 21 0.25 15.09 -2.78
C ILE A 21 -0.96 15.51 -3.62
N VAL A 22 -0.77 15.77 -4.91
CA VAL A 22 -1.86 16.13 -5.82
C VAL A 22 -2.91 15.03 -5.89
N LEU A 23 -2.49 13.76 -5.95
CA LEU A 23 -3.39 12.62 -5.95
C LEU A 23 -4.16 12.53 -4.62
N ILE A 24 -3.49 12.64 -3.48
CA ILE A 24 -4.14 12.57 -2.15
C ILE A 24 -5.15 13.72 -2.00
N VAL A 25 -4.78 14.92 -2.37
CA VAL A 25 -5.69 16.08 -2.34
C VAL A 25 -6.87 15.83 -3.28
N GLY A 26 -6.65 15.37 -4.50
CA GLY A 26 -7.71 15.02 -5.45
C GLY A 26 -8.66 13.96 -4.91
N VAL A 27 -8.12 12.90 -4.33
CA VAL A 27 -8.89 11.79 -3.71
C VAL A 27 -9.73 12.27 -2.52
N LEU A 28 -9.26 13.25 -1.75
CA LEU A 28 -10.00 13.80 -0.60
C LEU A 28 -11.03 14.86 -1.01
N VAL A 29 -10.68 15.72 -1.95
CA VAL A 29 -11.48 16.92 -2.28
C VAL A 29 -12.52 16.64 -3.36
N VAL A 30 -12.12 15.99 -4.47
CA VAL A 30 -13.00 15.80 -5.63
C VAL A 30 -14.31 15.08 -5.30
N PRO A 31 -14.33 13.94 -4.56
CA PRO A 31 -15.57 13.27 -4.23
C PRO A 31 -16.47 14.04 -3.27
N ALA A 32 -15.93 15.05 -2.57
CA ALA A 32 -16.71 15.92 -1.69
C ALA A 32 -17.37 17.09 -2.44
N LEU A 33 -16.78 17.49 -3.57
CA LEU A 33 -17.29 18.61 -4.40
C LEU A 33 -18.08 18.13 -5.61
N ALA A 34 -17.84 16.90 -6.08
CA ALA A 34 -18.55 16.35 -7.22
C ALA A 34 -19.98 15.91 -6.80
N SER A 35 -20.88 15.91 -7.78
CA SER A 35 -22.16 15.19 -7.65
C SER A 35 -21.87 13.72 -7.31
N ASP A 36 -22.74 13.07 -6.53
CA ASP A 36 -22.58 11.71 -6.02
C ASP A 36 -21.96 10.76 -7.06
N PRO A 37 -20.71 10.31 -6.89
CA PRO A 37 -20.00 9.47 -7.86
C PRO A 37 -20.61 8.08 -8.07
N LEU A 38 -21.55 7.68 -7.19
CA LEU A 38 -22.26 6.40 -7.23
C LEU A 38 -23.64 6.51 -7.88
N ARG A 39 -24.14 7.73 -8.04
CA ARG A 39 -25.46 7.97 -8.60
C ARG A 39 -25.54 7.51 -10.05
N ILE A 40 -26.57 6.76 -10.35
CA ILE A 40 -26.92 6.31 -11.70
C ILE A 40 -28.13 7.14 -12.13
N ASP A 41 -27.90 8.05 -13.06
CA ASP A 41 -28.95 8.87 -13.67
C ASP A 41 -29.34 8.27 -15.04
N ASP A 42 -29.68 9.10 -16.02
CA ASP A 42 -30.04 8.68 -17.37
C ASP A 42 -28.91 7.91 -18.07
N VAL A 43 -28.94 6.58 -17.93
CA VAL A 43 -27.91 5.69 -18.48
C VAL A 43 -27.81 5.83 -19.99
N LEU A 44 -28.94 5.98 -20.71
CA LEU A 44 -28.92 6.04 -22.17
C LEU A 44 -28.25 7.31 -22.70
N ALA A 45 -28.49 8.44 -22.04
CA ALA A 45 -27.93 9.73 -22.43
C ALA A 45 -26.44 9.90 -22.04
N ARG A 46 -25.96 9.12 -21.04
CA ARG A 46 -24.64 9.29 -20.43
C ARG A 46 -23.70 8.12 -20.59
N ARG A 47 -24.14 7.01 -21.16
CA ARG A 47 -23.36 5.76 -21.28
C ARG A 47 -22.16 5.94 -22.21
N LEU A 48 -20.95 5.59 -21.70
CA LEU A 48 -19.70 5.50 -22.46
C LEU A 48 -19.38 6.79 -23.24
N VAL A 49 -19.68 7.95 -22.66
CA VAL A 49 -19.25 9.25 -23.20
C VAL A 49 -17.71 9.30 -23.20
N ALA A 50 -17.13 9.73 -24.32
CA ALA A 50 -15.68 9.79 -24.47
C ALA A 50 -15.03 10.83 -23.53
N PRO A 51 -13.75 10.69 -23.20
CA PRO A 51 -13.01 11.73 -22.46
C PRO A 51 -13.07 13.08 -23.18
N PHE A 52 -13.04 14.17 -22.39
CA PHE A 52 -13.09 15.56 -22.86
C PHE A 52 -14.35 15.89 -23.69
N SER A 53 -15.43 15.15 -23.49
CA SER A 53 -16.70 15.33 -24.22
C SER A 53 -17.83 15.72 -23.28
N ARG A 54 -18.94 16.20 -23.85
CA ARG A 54 -20.18 16.48 -23.15
C ARG A 54 -21.21 15.36 -23.40
N ASP A 55 -21.98 15.05 -22.35
CA ASP A 55 -23.13 14.15 -22.49
C ASP A 55 -24.32 14.83 -23.19
N ALA A 56 -25.39 14.10 -23.41
CA ALA A 56 -26.61 14.62 -24.04
C ALA A 56 -27.29 15.75 -23.24
N HIS A 57 -26.96 15.89 -21.94
CA HIS A 57 -27.44 16.98 -21.06
C HIS A 57 -26.46 18.16 -21.00
N GLY A 58 -25.35 18.13 -21.78
CA GLY A 58 -24.34 19.18 -21.82
C GLY A 58 -23.30 19.15 -20.71
N THR A 59 -23.32 18.14 -19.82
CA THR A 59 -22.34 17.98 -18.73
C THR A 59 -20.99 17.55 -19.30
N PHE A 60 -19.92 18.25 -18.93
CA PHE A 60 -18.56 17.93 -19.36
C PHE A 60 -17.94 16.83 -18.51
N HIS A 61 -17.32 15.84 -19.14
CA HIS A 61 -16.66 14.69 -18.50
C HIS A 61 -15.17 14.66 -18.86
N LEU A 62 -14.30 14.89 -17.84
CA LEU A 62 -12.84 14.95 -18.03
C LEU A 62 -12.27 13.62 -18.52
N PHE A 63 -12.65 12.50 -17.89
CA PHE A 63 -12.23 11.15 -18.28
C PHE A 63 -13.36 10.32 -18.89
N GLY A 64 -14.46 10.98 -19.29
CA GLY A 64 -15.64 10.31 -19.83
C GLY A 64 -16.50 9.64 -18.75
N THR A 65 -17.34 8.70 -19.17
CA THR A 65 -18.28 7.99 -18.31
C THR A 65 -18.14 6.47 -18.44
N ASP A 66 -18.63 5.76 -17.44
CA ASP A 66 -18.67 4.31 -17.44
C ASP A 66 -19.93 3.74 -18.16
N ARG A 67 -20.07 2.42 -18.15
CA ARG A 67 -21.23 1.72 -18.75
C ARG A 67 -22.58 2.06 -18.10
N PHE A 68 -22.57 2.65 -16.92
CA PHE A 68 -23.77 3.09 -16.20
C PHE A 68 -23.99 4.62 -16.26
N GLY A 69 -23.21 5.34 -17.08
CA GLY A 69 -23.29 6.78 -17.24
C GLY A 69 -22.71 7.59 -16.09
N ARG A 70 -21.98 6.96 -15.17
CA ARG A 70 -21.35 7.64 -14.01
C ARG A 70 -20.06 8.32 -14.45
N ASP A 71 -19.78 9.50 -13.89
CA ASP A 71 -18.54 10.24 -14.15
C ASP A 71 -17.31 9.42 -13.70
N LEU A 72 -16.41 9.14 -14.63
CA LEU A 72 -15.26 8.29 -14.39
C LEU A 72 -14.22 8.96 -13.49
N PHE A 73 -14.00 10.28 -13.64
CA PHE A 73 -13.03 11.02 -12.84
C PHE A 73 -13.44 11.06 -11.36
N ALA A 74 -14.69 11.42 -11.08
CA ALA A 74 -15.23 11.46 -9.72
C ALA A 74 -15.18 10.06 -9.07
N ARG A 75 -15.54 9.02 -9.82
CA ARG A 75 -15.45 7.62 -9.36
C ARG A 75 -14.01 7.17 -9.09
N MET A 76 -13.08 7.53 -9.96
CA MET A 76 -11.66 7.19 -9.83
C MET A 76 -11.06 7.85 -8.57
N MET A 77 -11.45 9.09 -8.27
CA MET A 77 -11.04 9.77 -7.04
C MET A 77 -11.65 9.10 -5.80
N LEU A 78 -12.93 8.73 -5.83
CA LEU A 78 -13.56 7.98 -4.74
C LEU A 78 -12.92 6.60 -4.54
N ALA A 79 -12.63 5.89 -5.62
CA ALA A 79 -11.93 4.60 -5.59
C ALA A 79 -10.53 4.72 -4.96
N GLY A 80 -9.82 5.82 -5.25
CA GLY A 80 -8.53 6.12 -4.67
C GLY A 80 -8.53 6.20 -3.15
N ARG A 81 -9.63 6.67 -2.53
CA ARG A 81 -9.77 6.67 -1.05
C ARG A 81 -9.61 5.27 -0.48
N LEU A 82 -10.32 4.30 -1.05
CA LEU A 82 -10.29 2.91 -0.58
C LEU A 82 -8.97 2.23 -0.91
N SER A 83 -8.47 2.37 -2.14
CA SER A 83 -7.20 1.74 -2.53
C SER A 83 -6.01 2.29 -1.73
N LEU A 84 -5.94 3.62 -1.51
CA LEU A 84 -4.91 4.24 -0.65
C LEU A 84 -5.08 3.83 0.82
N PHE A 85 -6.30 3.80 1.34
CA PHE A 85 -6.58 3.36 2.71
C PHE A 85 -6.10 1.92 2.94
N VAL A 86 -6.45 1.00 2.04
CA VAL A 86 -5.99 -0.40 2.13
C VAL A 86 -4.48 -0.49 2.04
N GLY A 87 -3.85 0.26 1.14
CA GLY A 87 -2.40 0.30 1.01
C GLY A 87 -1.71 0.78 2.29
N LEU A 88 -2.12 1.93 2.81
CA LEU A 88 -1.51 2.54 4.00
C LEU A 88 -1.76 1.72 5.26
N VAL A 89 -3.02 1.34 5.50
CA VAL A 89 -3.40 0.58 6.70
C VAL A 89 -2.87 -0.85 6.63
N GLY A 90 -2.98 -1.51 5.47
CA GLY A 90 -2.49 -2.88 5.29
C GLY A 90 -0.97 -2.98 5.45
N ALA A 91 -0.20 -2.09 4.81
CA ALA A 91 1.24 -2.04 4.98
C ALA A 91 1.65 -1.59 6.40
N GLY A 92 0.99 -0.57 6.95
CA GLY A 92 1.27 -0.07 8.29
C GLY A 92 1.07 -1.13 9.38
N LEU A 93 -0.07 -1.82 9.35
CA LEU A 93 -0.34 -2.90 10.31
C LEU A 93 0.59 -4.11 10.12
N SER A 94 0.92 -4.47 8.87
CA SER A 94 1.91 -5.50 8.57
C SER A 94 3.29 -5.12 9.11
N GLY A 95 3.68 -3.85 8.90
CA GLY A 95 4.92 -3.30 9.41
C GLY A 95 5.00 -3.30 10.93
N LEU A 96 3.93 -2.87 11.58
CA LEU A 96 3.82 -2.86 13.04
C LEU A 96 3.92 -4.29 13.61
N LEU A 97 3.13 -5.23 13.08
CA LEU A 97 3.15 -6.62 13.51
C LEU A 97 4.54 -7.26 13.29
N GLY A 98 5.11 -7.05 12.10
CA GLY A 98 6.45 -7.56 11.77
C GLY A 98 7.54 -6.96 12.68
N THR A 99 7.46 -5.65 12.95
CA THR A 99 8.38 -4.98 13.88
C THR A 99 8.28 -5.55 15.29
N ILE A 100 7.07 -5.73 15.82
CA ILE A 100 6.86 -6.28 17.16
C ILE A 100 7.39 -7.72 17.24
N VAL A 101 6.94 -8.59 16.33
CA VAL A 101 7.35 -10.02 16.33
C VAL A 101 8.84 -10.17 16.14
N GLY A 102 9.42 -9.47 15.15
CA GLY A 102 10.86 -9.54 14.85
C GLY A 102 11.72 -8.96 15.98
N SER A 103 11.30 -7.86 16.58
CA SER A 103 12.04 -7.26 17.70
C SER A 103 12.05 -8.16 18.92
N LEU A 104 10.90 -8.76 19.29
CA LEU A 104 10.82 -9.67 20.42
C LEU A 104 11.59 -10.99 20.17
N ALA A 105 11.51 -11.51 18.94
CA ALA A 105 12.27 -12.69 18.53
C ALA A 105 13.78 -12.44 18.60
N GLY A 106 14.27 -11.34 18.02
CA GLY A 106 15.69 -10.98 18.03
C GLY A 106 16.24 -10.64 19.42
N TRP A 107 15.38 -10.05 20.28
CA TRP A 107 15.79 -9.68 21.64
C TRP A 107 15.84 -10.87 22.59
N ARG A 108 14.76 -11.69 22.66
CA ARG A 108 14.67 -12.81 23.60
C ARG A 108 15.43 -14.03 23.13
N GLY A 109 15.45 -14.31 21.82
CA GLY A 109 16.00 -15.54 21.28
C GLY A 109 15.23 -16.78 21.74
N GLY A 110 15.91 -17.93 21.76
CA GLY A 110 15.38 -19.18 22.33
C GLY A 110 14.21 -19.80 21.53
N LEU A 111 13.24 -20.39 22.24
CA LEU A 111 12.11 -21.10 21.62
C LEU A 111 11.15 -20.14 20.93
N ALA A 112 10.87 -18.99 21.55
CA ALA A 112 9.96 -17.99 20.96
C ALA A 112 10.46 -17.47 19.60
N ASP A 113 11.75 -17.21 19.50
CA ASP A 113 12.40 -16.85 18.24
C ASP A 113 12.28 -17.96 17.19
N ARG A 114 12.63 -19.22 17.58
CA ARG A 114 12.56 -20.36 16.66
C ARG A 114 11.14 -20.59 16.14
N VAL A 115 10.13 -20.52 17.00
CA VAL A 115 8.73 -20.71 16.60
C VAL A 115 8.24 -19.59 15.70
N ALA A 116 8.49 -18.31 16.07
CA ALA A 116 8.08 -17.18 15.26
C ALA A 116 8.70 -17.21 13.86
N MET A 117 10.00 -17.51 13.77
CA MET A 117 10.69 -17.59 12.49
C MET A 117 10.29 -18.83 11.68
N ALA A 118 10.04 -19.98 12.31
CA ALA A 118 9.53 -21.16 11.61
C ALA A 118 8.16 -20.90 10.98
N ILE A 119 7.24 -20.24 11.70
CA ILE A 119 5.95 -19.81 11.13
C ILE A 119 6.16 -18.87 9.94
N ALA A 120 7.02 -17.86 10.10
CA ALA A 120 7.32 -16.93 9.02
C ALA A 120 7.92 -17.66 7.80
N ASP A 121 8.83 -18.62 8.00
CA ASP A 121 9.49 -19.36 6.93
C ASP A 121 8.52 -20.28 6.18
N ILE A 122 7.65 -20.98 6.89
CA ILE A 122 6.59 -21.82 6.29
C ILE A 122 5.65 -20.98 5.43
N LEU A 123 5.21 -19.84 5.94
CA LEU A 123 4.31 -18.95 5.19
C LEU A 123 5.00 -18.28 4.00
N LEU A 124 6.27 -17.90 4.12
CA LEU A 124 7.06 -17.33 3.02
C LEU A 124 7.41 -18.35 1.92
N ALA A 125 7.42 -19.66 2.24
CA ALA A 125 7.60 -20.72 1.24
C ALA A 125 6.42 -20.83 0.28
N LEU A 126 5.24 -20.33 0.65
CA LEU A 126 4.05 -20.33 -0.18
C LEU A 126 3.97 -19.04 -1.01
N PRO A 127 3.55 -19.11 -2.29
CA PRO A 127 3.31 -17.90 -3.08
C PRO A 127 2.28 -17.00 -2.39
N ARG A 128 2.67 -15.75 -2.09
CA ARG A 128 1.83 -14.81 -1.32
C ARG A 128 0.43 -14.64 -1.93
N LEU A 129 0.34 -14.61 -3.27
CA LEU A 129 -0.95 -14.51 -3.95
C LEU A 129 -1.86 -15.70 -3.62
N VAL A 130 -1.31 -16.91 -3.52
CA VAL A 130 -2.08 -18.11 -3.16
C VAL A 130 -2.62 -17.99 -1.73
N LEU A 131 -1.79 -17.54 -0.78
CA LEU A 131 -2.24 -17.29 0.60
C LEU A 131 -3.37 -16.27 0.65
N LEU A 132 -3.27 -15.20 -0.14
CA LEU A 132 -4.30 -14.17 -0.25
C LEU A 132 -5.60 -14.75 -0.81
N LEU A 133 -5.54 -15.51 -1.91
CA LEU A 133 -6.72 -16.12 -2.53
C LEU A 133 -7.41 -17.10 -1.57
N VAL A 134 -6.66 -17.97 -0.91
CA VAL A 134 -7.19 -18.91 0.09
C VAL A 134 -7.81 -18.14 1.26
N GLY A 135 -7.10 -17.12 1.79
CA GLY A 135 -7.59 -16.31 2.89
C GLY A 135 -8.91 -15.61 2.56
N VAL A 136 -9.03 -15.01 1.38
CA VAL A 136 -10.29 -14.34 0.95
C VAL A 136 -11.40 -15.35 0.66
N ALA A 137 -11.06 -16.54 0.14
CA ALA A 137 -12.06 -17.58 -0.14
C ALA A 137 -12.70 -18.19 1.12
N LEU A 138 -12.02 -18.09 2.28
CA LEU A 138 -12.55 -18.60 3.57
C LEU A 138 -13.54 -17.64 4.24
N TRP A 139 -13.59 -16.39 3.81
CA TRP A 139 -14.48 -15.35 4.36
C TRP A 139 -15.30 -14.66 3.27
N THR A 140 -16.25 -13.85 3.66
CA THR A 140 -17.01 -13.00 2.72
C THR A 140 -16.07 -11.93 2.13
N PRO A 141 -16.08 -11.73 0.80
CA PRO A 141 -15.31 -10.66 0.16
C PRO A 141 -15.67 -9.28 0.72
N GLY A 142 -14.67 -8.43 0.93
CA GLY A 142 -14.88 -7.09 1.46
C GLY A 142 -13.61 -6.45 2.03
N LEU A 143 -13.72 -5.20 2.43
CA LEU A 143 -12.61 -4.39 2.93
C LEU A 143 -11.90 -5.03 4.14
N THR A 144 -12.67 -5.49 5.13
CA THR A 144 -12.11 -6.09 6.36
C THR A 144 -11.33 -7.36 6.04
N THR A 145 -11.91 -8.23 5.21
CA THR A 145 -11.25 -9.49 4.79
C THR A 145 -9.93 -9.22 4.09
N ILE A 146 -9.91 -8.24 3.17
CA ILE A 146 -8.67 -7.83 2.47
C ILE A 146 -7.62 -7.37 3.48
N LEU A 147 -7.99 -6.48 4.42
CA LEU A 147 -7.05 -5.97 5.42
C LEU A 147 -6.50 -7.08 6.31
N VAL A 148 -7.36 -7.96 6.83
CA VAL A 148 -6.94 -9.10 7.67
C VAL A 148 -5.96 -9.99 6.91
N VAL A 149 -6.29 -10.35 5.68
CA VAL A 149 -5.45 -11.25 4.86
C VAL A 149 -4.15 -10.57 4.44
N LEU A 150 -4.17 -9.28 4.08
CA LEU A 150 -2.95 -8.52 3.78
C LEU A 150 -2.01 -8.43 4.99
N VAL A 151 -2.55 -8.16 6.19
CA VAL A 151 -1.77 -8.06 7.43
C VAL A 151 -1.21 -9.41 7.82
N SER A 152 -2.04 -10.46 7.80
CA SER A 152 -1.61 -11.82 8.17
C SER A 152 -0.53 -12.40 7.24
N THR A 153 -0.43 -11.90 6.01
CA THR A 153 0.56 -12.33 5.01
C THR A 153 1.67 -11.30 4.76
N GLY A 154 1.62 -10.12 5.37
CA GLY A 154 2.57 -9.03 5.10
C GLY A 154 3.69 -8.85 6.12
N TRP A 155 3.50 -9.35 7.34
CA TRP A 155 4.40 -9.12 8.47
C TRP A 155 5.71 -9.92 8.43
N MET A 156 5.73 -11.08 7.78
CA MET A 156 6.80 -12.09 7.89
C MET A 156 8.17 -11.57 7.43
N GLY A 157 8.24 -10.92 6.27
CA GLY A 157 9.49 -10.35 5.74
C GLY A 157 10.05 -9.25 6.64
N ILE A 158 9.15 -8.40 7.18
CA ILE A 158 9.54 -7.32 8.10
C ILE A 158 9.98 -7.90 9.45
N ALA A 159 9.35 -8.97 9.93
CA ALA A 159 9.78 -9.64 11.15
C ALA A 159 11.19 -10.24 11.04
N ARG A 160 11.51 -10.88 9.92
CA ARG A 160 12.88 -11.39 9.67
C ARG A 160 13.91 -10.27 9.60
N LEU A 161 13.56 -9.18 8.92
CA LEU A 161 14.41 -7.98 8.83
C LEU A 161 14.67 -7.39 10.22
N MET A 162 13.61 -7.14 10.98
CA MET A 162 13.72 -6.57 12.33
C MET A 162 14.47 -7.47 13.29
N ARG A 163 14.27 -8.80 13.21
CA ARG A 163 15.04 -9.73 14.00
C ARG A 163 16.55 -9.61 13.75
N ALA A 164 16.95 -9.53 12.48
CA ALA A 164 18.36 -9.39 12.10
C ALA A 164 18.95 -8.06 12.61
N GLU A 165 18.22 -6.97 12.44
CA GLU A 165 18.64 -5.63 12.91
C GLU A 165 18.77 -5.57 14.44
N VAL A 166 17.79 -6.11 15.17
CA VAL A 166 17.83 -6.15 16.65
C VAL A 166 19.02 -6.97 17.13
N ILE A 167 19.31 -8.11 16.55
CA ILE A 167 20.49 -8.92 16.89
C ILE A 167 21.77 -8.11 16.62
N THR A 168 21.88 -7.44 15.49
CA THR A 168 23.03 -6.64 15.11
C THR A 168 23.26 -5.48 16.10
N VAL A 169 22.20 -4.71 16.38
CA VAL A 169 22.27 -3.55 17.28
C VAL A 169 22.55 -3.97 18.73
N ARG A 170 21.98 -5.11 19.18
CA ARG A 170 22.22 -5.65 20.52
C ARG A 170 23.70 -5.89 20.82
N HIS A 171 24.50 -6.24 19.82
CA HIS A 171 25.93 -6.49 19.98
C HIS A 171 26.80 -5.22 19.89
N ARG A 172 26.22 -4.04 19.67
CA ARG A 172 27.00 -2.78 19.67
C ARG A 172 27.48 -2.42 21.09
N PRO A 173 28.71 -1.88 21.27
CA PRO A 173 29.37 -1.71 22.58
C PRO A 173 28.55 -0.94 23.62
N TYR A 174 27.72 0.01 23.18
CA TYR A 174 26.92 0.83 24.11
C TYR A 174 25.77 0.03 24.77
N VAL A 175 25.31 -1.08 24.19
CA VAL A 175 24.23 -1.87 24.77
C VAL A 175 24.71 -2.67 25.99
N PRO A 176 25.80 -3.49 25.89
CA PRO A 176 26.39 -4.12 27.10
C PRO A 176 26.85 -3.13 28.14
N ALA A 177 27.36 -1.94 27.74
CA ALA A 177 27.74 -0.89 28.70
C ALA A 177 26.53 -0.39 29.50
N ALA A 178 25.39 -0.16 28.86
CA ALA A 178 24.16 0.24 29.53
C ALA A 178 23.60 -0.88 30.45
N GLU A 179 23.75 -2.14 30.06
CA GLU A 179 23.40 -3.31 30.87
C GLU A 179 24.25 -3.39 32.13
N ALA A 180 25.56 -3.16 32.03
CA ALA A 180 26.48 -3.13 33.16
C ALA A 180 26.17 -2.01 34.16
N LEU A 181 25.55 -0.92 33.71
CA LEU A 181 25.04 0.19 34.53
C LEU A 181 23.66 -0.09 35.17
N GLY A 182 23.13 -1.32 35.00
CA GLY A 182 21.88 -1.76 35.63
C GLY A 182 20.61 -1.47 34.82
N ALA A 183 20.71 -1.19 33.54
CA ALA A 183 19.51 -1.03 32.69
C ALA A 183 18.76 -2.36 32.50
N ASP A 184 17.45 -2.35 32.78
CA ASP A 184 16.57 -3.52 32.58
C ASP A 184 16.45 -3.90 31.09
N GLY A 185 16.33 -5.21 30.80
CA GLY A 185 16.32 -5.75 29.46
C GLY A 185 15.26 -5.16 28.54
N MET A 186 14.03 -4.93 29.03
CA MET A 186 12.97 -4.29 28.22
C MET A 186 13.24 -2.81 28.02
N ARG A 187 13.84 -2.13 28.99
CA ARG A 187 14.29 -0.73 28.85
C ARG A 187 15.38 -0.62 27.79
N LEU A 188 16.34 -1.56 27.78
CA LEU A 188 17.38 -1.63 26.76
C LEU A 188 16.77 -1.80 25.37
N LEU A 189 15.82 -2.74 25.23
CA LEU A 189 15.14 -2.96 23.93
C LEU A 189 14.47 -1.69 23.42
N PHE A 190 13.57 -1.09 24.21
CA PHE A 190 12.75 0.03 23.72
C PHE A 190 13.49 1.37 23.67
N ARG A 191 14.49 1.61 24.53
CA ARG A 191 15.16 2.90 24.60
C ARG A 191 16.48 2.96 23.84
N HIS A 192 17.15 1.82 23.64
CA HIS A 192 18.48 1.78 23.06
C HIS A 192 18.58 0.96 21.77
N VAL A 193 17.88 -0.16 21.69
CA VAL A 193 18.00 -1.08 20.54
C VAL A 193 16.97 -0.75 19.47
N LEU A 194 15.70 -0.72 19.80
CA LEU A 194 14.61 -0.52 18.82
C LEU A 194 14.72 0.82 18.06
N PRO A 195 15.00 1.98 18.68
CA PRO A 195 15.16 3.23 17.94
C PRO A 195 16.29 3.21 16.91
N ASN A 196 17.35 2.42 17.19
CA ASN A 196 18.50 2.27 16.29
C ASN A 196 18.36 1.13 15.27
N ALA A 197 17.36 0.25 15.43
CA ALA A 197 17.11 -0.89 14.56
C ALA A 197 15.91 -0.67 13.60
N ILE A 198 15.06 0.33 13.85
CA ILE A 198 13.76 0.47 13.20
C ILE A 198 13.85 1.00 11.76
N GLY A 199 14.93 1.69 11.39
CA GLY A 199 15.10 2.34 10.09
C GLY A 199 14.72 1.46 8.90
N PRO A 200 15.35 0.27 8.74
CA PRO A 200 15.03 -0.65 7.65
C PRO A 200 13.57 -1.12 7.62
N ALA A 201 12.92 -1.26 8.79
CA ALA A 201 11.50 -1.64 8.85
C ALA A 201 10.57 -0.52 8.37
N ILE A 202 10.91 0.74 8.65
CA ILE A 202 10.17 1.90 8.14
C ILE A 202 10.25 1.93 6.61
N VAL A 203 11.44 1.75 6.04
CA VAL A 203 11.64 1.66 4.59
C VAL A 203 10.83 0.52 3.99
N ALA A 204 10.95 -0.70 4.55
CA ALA A 204 10.23 -1.87 4.07
C ALA A 204 8.70 -1.69 4.15
N THR A 205 8.20 -1.05 5.20
CA THR A 205 6.77 -0.71 5.36
C THR A 205 6.32 0.30 4.31
N THR A 206 7.11 1.33 4.04
CA THR A 206 6.80 2.36 3.02
C THR A 206 6.74 1.74 1.62
N LEU A 207 7.71 0.92 1.24
CA LEU A 207 7.70 0.15 -0.01
C LEU A 207 6.52 -0.85 -0.05
N GLY A 208 6.13 -1.36 1.10
CA GLY A 208 4.99 -2.24 1.30
C GLY A 208 3.65 -1.61 0.90
N VAL A 209 3.51 -0.27 0.96
CA VAL A 209 2.25 0.44 0.60
C VAL A 209 1.89 0.19 -0.86
N GLY A 210 2.81 0.43 -1.79
CA GLY A 210 2.58 0.19 -3.22
C GLY A 210 2.24 -1.27 -3.52
N ASN A 211 2.95 -2.20 -2.86
CA ASN A 211 2.68 -3.63 -3.01
C ASN A 211 1.30 -4.03 -2.45
N ALA A 212 0.86 -3.46 -1.33
CA ALA A 212 -0.47 -3.71 -0.78
C ALA A 212 -1.59 -3.19 -1.70
N ILE A 213 -1.40 -2.00 -2.32
CA ILE A 213 -2.33 -1.45 -3.32
C ILE A 213 -2.43 -2.37 -4.54
N LEU A 214 -1.29 -2.88 -5.05
CA LEU A 214 -1.29 -3.83 -6.17
C LEU A 214 -2.01 -5.13 -5.83
N LEU A 215 -1.79 -5.69 -4.65
CA LEU A 215 -2.44 -6.92 -4.21
C LEU A 215 -3.94 -6.73 -4.00
N GLU A 216 -4.37 -5.63 -3.39
CA GLU A 216 -5.79 -5.26 -3.28
C GLU A 216 -6.42 -5.16 -4.67
N SER A 217 -5.78 -4.42 -5.57
CA SER A 217 -6.29 -4.22 -6.93
C SER A 217 -6.36 -5.53 -7.71
N GLY A 218 -5.39 -6.42 -7.55
CA GLY A 218 -5.42 -7.77 -8.12
C GLY A 218 -6.58 -8.62 -7.60
N LEU A 219 -6.81 -8.62 -6.28
CA LEU A 219 -7.95 -9.33 -5.66
C LEU A 219 -9.29 -8.73 -6.10
N SER A 220 -9.40 -7.40 -6.15
CA SER A 220 -10.59 -6.70 -6.64
C SER A 220 -10.85 -6.95 -8.11
N PHE A 221 -9.80 -7.02 -8.94
CA PHE A 221 -9.89 -7.40 -10.36
C PHE A 221 -10.43 -8.81 -10.55
N LEU A 222 -10.08 -9.75 -9.67
CA LEU A 222 -10.59 -11.13 -9.67
C LEU A 222 -11.99 -11.25 -9.04
N GLY A 223 -12.59 -10.15 -8.58
CA GLY A 223 -13.91 -10.16 -7.94
C GLY A 223 -13.90 -10.60 -6.47
N LEU A 224 -12.72 -10.80 -5.89
CA LEU A 224 -12.54 -11.23 -4.50
C LEU A 224 -12.21 -10.07 -3.55
N GLY A 225 -12.14 -8.85 -4.08
CA GLY A 225 -11.78 -7.64 -3.36
C GLY A 225 -12.96 -6.85 -2.82
N ILE A 226 -12.87 -5.52 -2.96
CA ILE A 226 -13.90 -4.57 -2.58
C ILE A 226 -15.12 -4.77 -3.48
N GLN A 227 -16.30 -4.95 -2.86
CA GLN A 227 -17.54 -5.25 -3.56
C GLN A 227 -18.31 -3.98 -3.91
N PRO A 228 -19.02 -3.97 -5.07
CA PRO A 228 -19.98 -2.91 -5.39
C PRO A 228 -21.00 -2.69 -4.25
N PRO A 229 -21.48 -1.45 -4.05
CA PRO A 229 -21.31 -0.26 -4.90
C PRO A 229 -19.98 0.48 -4.71
N ALA A 230 -19.18 0.12 -3.68
CA ALA A 230 -17.92 0.80 -3.38
C ALA A 230 -16.90 0.59 -4.51
N PRO A 231 -16.35 1.67 -5.09
CA PRO A 231 -15.33 1.55 -6.12
C PRO A 231 -13.94 1.37 -5.50
N SER A 232 -13.09 0.55 -6.15
CA SER A 232 -11.63 0.55 -6.02
C SER A 232 -11.01 0.61 -7.41
N TRP A 233 -9.76 1.00 -7.52
CA TRP A 233 -9.12 1.00 -8.84
C TRP A 233 -9.14 -0.40 -9.48
N GLY A 234 -8.94 -1.45 -8.68
CA GLY A 234 -8.97 -2.84 -9.17
C GLY A 234 -10.32 -3.25 -9.73
N ASN A 235 -11.43 -2.98 -9.03
CA ASN A 235 -12.76 -3.35 -9.54
C ASN A 235 -13.23 -2.46 -10.71
N MET A 236 -12.72 -1.20 -10.80
CA MET A 236 -12.95 -0.35 -11.96
C MET A 236 -12.24 -0.88 -13.20
N ILE A 237 -10.98 -1.33 -13.08
CA ILE A 237 -10.24 -1.97 -14.16
C ILE A 237 -10.97 -3.25 -14.62
N ALA A 238 -11.41 -4.10 -13.68
CA ALA A 238 -12.18 -5.30 -13.98
C ALA A 238 -13.47 -4.98 -14.76
N GLY A 239 -14.20 -3.95 -14.31
CA GLY A 239 -15.42 -3.50 -14.98
C GLY A 239 -15.23 -2.90 -16.37
N GLY A 240 -14.02 -2.44 -16.70
CA GLY A 240 -13.64 -1.91 -18.00
C GLY A 240 -13.00 -2.94 -18.95
N ARG A 241 -12.70 -4.16 -18.48
CA ARG A 241 -11.99 -5.18 -19.26
C ARG A 241 -12.68 -5.50 -20.58
N ASP A 242 -13.98 -5.69 -20.55
CA ASP A 242 -14.76 -6.08 -21.74
C ASP A 242 -15.06 -4.87 -22.66
N LEU A 243 -14.68 -3.66 -22.22
CA LEU A 243 -14.88 -2.41 -22.94
C LEU A 243 -13.60 -1.87 -23.61
N LEU A 244 -12.47 -2.59 -23.53
CA LEU A 244 -11.18 -2.11 -24.02
C LEU A 244 -11.17 -1.72 -25.51
N VAL A 245 -12.03 -2.33 -26.32
CA VAL A 245 -12.14 -2.01 -27.77
C VAL A 245 -13.02 -0.77 -27.99
N VAL A 246 -14.11 -0.62 -27.23
CA VAL A 246 -15.15 0.40 -27.46
C VAL A 246 -14.90 1.65 -26.59
N ALA A 247 -14.48 1.45 -25.35
CA ALA A 247 -14.31 2.52 -24.36
C ALA A 247 -13.06 2.25 -23.47
N PRO A 248 -11.86 2.30 -24.06
CA PRO A 248 -10.62 1.93 -23.35
C PRO A 248 -10.36 2.79 -22.12
N TRP A 249 -10.82 4.03 -22.07
CA TRP A 249 -10.64 4.94 -20.94
C TRP A 249 -11.22 4.39 -19.64
N VAL A 250 -12.26 3.55 -19.69
CA VAL A 250 -12.90 2.99 -18.49
C VAL A 250 -11.95 2.13 -17.66
N ALA A 251 -11.05 1.37 -18.32
CA ALA A 251 -10.02 0.58 -17.66
C ALA A 251 -8.69 1.32 -17.54
N LEU A 252 -8.30 2.08 -18.57
CA LEU A 252 -6.98 2.72 -18.62
C LEU A 252 -6.85 3.85 -17.59
N ALA A 253 -7.88 4.67 -17.37
CA ALA A 253 -7.79 5.79 -16.43
C ALA A 253 -7.48 5.31 -14.98
N PRO A 254 -8.25 4.37 -14.39
CA PRO A 254 -7.89 3.83 -13.07
C PRO A 254 -6.59 3.01 -13.09
N GLY A 255 -6.25 2.35 -14.20
CA GLY A 255 -4.98 1.65 -14.37
C GLY A 255 -3.76 2.59 -14.30
N VAL A 256 -3.83 3.73 -14.99
CA VAL A 256 -2.79 4.76 -14.94
C VAL A 256 -2.67 5.35 -13.53
N ALA A 257 -3.80 5.66 -12.86
CA ALA A 257 -3.79 6.15 -11.47
C ALA A 257 -3.11 5.15 -10.53
N LEU A 258 -3.42 3.86 -10.67
CA LEU A 258 -2.79 2.78 -9.91
C LEU A 258 -1.27 2.75 -10.12
N VAL A 259 -0.82 2.73 -11.38
CA VAL A 259 0.61 2.66 -11.73
C VAL A 259 1.37 3.88 -11.20
N LEU A 260 0.83 5.07 -11.39
CA LEU A 260 1.45 6.31 -10.91
C LEU A 260 1.54 6.34 -9.37
N THR A 261 0.53 5.84 -8.68
CA THR A 261 0.54 5.75 -7.20
C THR A 261 1.59 4.77 -6.71
N VAL A 262 1.66 3.58 -7.30
CA VAL A 262 2.66 2.57 -6.94
C VAL A 262 4.07 3.08 -7.23
N LEU A 263 4.28 3.70 -8.38
CA LEU A 263 5.58 4.28 -8.73
C LEU A 263 5.98 5.39 -7.73
N ALA A 264 5.05 6.30 -7.40
CA ALA A 264 5.32 7.37 -6.44
C ALA A 264 5.65 6.84 -5.04
N THR A 265 4.91 5.85 -4.54
CA THR A 265 5.19 5.22 -3.23
C THR A 265 6.51 4.47 -3.22
N THR A 266 6.89 3.82 -4.33
CA THR A 266 8.19 3.15 -4.46
C THR A 266 9.34 4.15 -4.45
N LEU A 267 9.25 5.22 -5.25
CA LEU A 267 10.28 6.28 -5.28
C LEU A 267 10.45 6.97 -3.93
N LEU A 268 9.35 7.17 -3.18
CA LEU A 268 9.44 7.71 -1.82
C LEU A 268 10.09 6.73 -0.83
N GLY A 269 9.83 5.44 -0.97
CA GLY A 269 10.47 4.40 -0.17
C GLY A 269 11.98 4.32 -0.43
N ASP A 270 12.38 4.41 -1.69
CA ASP A 270 13.80 4.44 -2.08
C ASP A 270 14.51 5.72 -1.57
N ALA A 271 13.87 6.89 -1.72
CA ALA A 271 14.39 8.14 -1.17
C ALA A 271 14.57 8.10 0.36
N LEU A 272 13.63 7.47 1.07
CA LEU A 272 13.73 7.28 2.51
C LEU A 272 14.87 6.33 2.87
N ARG A 273 15.05 5.28 2.10
CA ARG A 273 16.16 4.34 2.25
C ARG A 273 17.51 5.04 2.10
N ASP A 274 17.67 5.87 1.07
CA ASP A 274 18.94 6.58 0.79
C ASP A 274 19.28 7.57 1.90
N ARG A 275 18.26 8.25 2.46
CA ARG A 275 18.46 9.16 3.60
C ARG A 275 18.89 8.43 4.88
N LEU A 276 18.26 7.29 5.18
CA LEU A 276 18.60 6.50 6.38
C LEU A 276 19.91 5.71 6.24
N ALA A 277 20.40 5.47 5.02
CA ALA A 277 21.67 4.82 4.75
C ALA A 277 22.86 5.80 4.69
N GLY A 278 22.59 7.10 4.51
CA GLY A 278 23.60 8.16 4.45
C GLY A 278 23.99 8.76 5.81
N ASP A 279 23.27 8.44 6.88
CA ASP A 279 23.54 8.77 8.27
C ASP A 279 24.20 7.57 9.00
#